data_4563d9d37da7610b8d3fd3d4f365d925
#
_entry.id   4563d9d37da7610b8d3fd3d4f365d925
#
_cell.length_a   1.000
_cell.length_b   1.000
_cell.length_c   1.000
_cell.angle_alpha   90.00
_cell.angle_beta   90.00
_cell.angle_gamma   90.00
#
_symmetry.space_group_name_H-M   'P 1'
#
loop_
_entity.id
_entity.type
_entity.pdbx_description
1 polymer ?
#
loop_
_entity_poly.entity_id
_entity_poly.type
_entity_poly.pdbx_seq_one_letter_code
_entity_poly.pdbx_strand_id
1 'polypeptide(L)'
;MYLGVDIGGTKTLVGLMDDQGVILHQKKFPTPRDYEDVITEIKNTVNNFTTENLIAAGIGMPATSLDRENGVGLNFGNLPWINVPIQSDLSKELGCKVVVENDAKLAGLSESMLVGKEFKKVLYIAIGTGIGFALIVNRTIDTAIGDGGGHMIILEHDGKYQPWEGFASGKAIRNQFGKNASEITDKQDWAIIAKNLALGFIEIMAMTEPDIIIIGGGVGPYLPNFIEPLNKELKRYENPLLKIPPIQEAQRPETAVVYGGYDLAKALYG
;
A
#
# COMPACT_ATOMS: atom_id res chain seq x y z
N MET A 1 0.06 23.87 6.26
CA MET A 1 0.77 22.59 6.36
C MET A 1 -0.20 21.43 6.21
N TYR A 2 0.29 20.28 5.79
CA TYR A 2 -0.49 19.04 5.63
C TYR A 2 0.08 17.95 6.51
N LEU A 3 -0.75 16.98 6.85
CA LEU A 3 -0.34 15.80 7.60
C LEU A 3 -0.56 14.55 6.73
N GLY A 4 0.44 13.68 6.64
CA GLY A 4 0.31 12.32 6.14
C GLY A 4 0.52 11.33 7.26
N VAL A 5 -0.35 10.34 7.39
CA VAL A 5 -0.23 9.30 8.43
C VAL A 5 -0.36 7.92 7.79
N ASP A 6 0.57 7.05 8.13
CA ASP A 6 0.55 5.62 7.79
C ASP A 6 0.30 4.82 9.07
N ILE A 7 -0.91 4.36 9.26
CA ILE A 7 -1.26 3.46 10.37
C ILE A 7 -1.06 2.03 9.92
N GLY A 8 0.09 1.45 10.22
CA GLY A 8 0.33 0.02 9.95
C GLY A 8 -0.08 -0.88 11.12
N GLY A 9 -0.15 -2.18 10.91
CA GLY A 9 -0.51 -3.15 11.96
C GLY A 9 0.46 -3.24 13.13
N THR A 10 1.69 -2.77 12.98
CA THR A 10 2.77 -2.81 13.99
C THR A 10 3.36 -1.44 14.31
N LYS A 11 3.39 -0.56 13.34
CA LYS A 11 4.03 0.77 13.47
C LYS A 11 3.19 1.79 12.75
N THR A 12 3.07 2.98 13.34
CA THR A 12 2.46 4.16 12.73
C THR A 12 3.55 5.16 12.40
N LEU A 13 3.52 5.72 11.20
CA LEU A 13 4.39 6.82 10.76
C LEU A 13 3.54 8.08 10.54
N VAL A 14 3.93 9.17 11.18
CA VAL A 14 3.30 10.48 11.02
C VAL A 14 4.30 11.42 10.38
N GLY A 15 3.89 12.12 9.33
CA GLY A 15 4.72 13.11 8.62
C GLY A 15 3.99 14.44 8.49
N LEU A 16 4.62 15.52 8.95
CA LEU A 16 4.18 16.90 8.73
C LEU A 16 4.87 17.45 7.50
N MET A 17 4.11 18.02 6.56
CA MET A 17 4.59 18.45 5.26
C MET A 17 4.19 19.89 4.97
N ASP A 18 5.06 20.60 4.25
CA ASP A 18 4.73 21.92 3.72
C ASP A 18 3.82 21.84 2.48
N ASP A 19 3.53 22.99 1.88
CA ASP A 19 2.69 23.08 0.69
C ASP A 19 3.37 22.50 -0.57
N GLN A 20 4.67 22.33 -0.58
CA GLN A 20 5.43 21.71 -1.67
C GLN A 20 5.59 20.19 -1.48
N GLY A 21 5.10 19.63 -0.37
CA GLY A 21 5.23 18.20 -0.05
C GLY A 21 6.59 17.83 0.53
N VAL A 22 7.33 18.80 1.06
CA VAL A 22 8.58 18.53 1.79
C VAL A 22 8.24 18.10 3.21
N ILE A 23 8.73 16.95 3.65
CA ILE A 23 8.57 16.50 5.04
C ILE A 23 9.41 17.40 5.94
N LEU A 24 8.74 18.16 6.81
CA LEU A 24 9.35 19.03 7.81
C LEU A 24 9.68 18.26 9.09
N HIS A 25 8.77 17.41 9.52
CA HIS A 25 8.91 16.55 10.69
C HIS A 25 8.32 15.18 10.42
N GLN A 26 8.90 14.16 11.03
CA GLN A 26 8.32 12.82 11.02
C GLN A 26 8.60 12.09 12.33
N LYS A 27 7.68 11.23 12.75
CA LYS A 27 7.84 10.34 13.90
C LYS A 27 7.22 8.99 13.61
N LYS A 28 7.96 7.94 13.94
CA LYS A 28 7.51 6.56 13.87
C LYS A 28 7.36 6.00 15.28
N PHE A 29 6.25 5.35 15.58
CA PHE A 29 5.99 4.72 16.88
C PHE A 29 5.27 3.37 16.70
N PRO A 30 5.33 2.46 17.70
CA PRO A 30 4.55 1.23 17.69
C PRO A 30 3.05 1.54 17.67
N THR A 31 2.29 0.91 16.76
CA THR A 31 0.84 1.11 16.70
C THR A 31 0.18 0.53 17.96
N PRO A 32 -0.50 1.35 18.77
CA PRO A 32 -1.30 0.86 19.88
C PRO A 32 -2.38 -0.13 19.42
N ARG A 33 -2.66 -1.13 20.25
CA ARG A 33 -3.73 -2.10 19.95
C ARG A 33 -5.11 -1.51 20.22
N ASP A 34 -5.21 -0.59 21.18
CA ASP A 34 -6.41 0.17 21.48
C ASP A 34 -6.58 1.30 20.47
N TYR A 35 -7.80 1.51 20.02
CA TYR A 35 -8.10 2.53 19.01
C TYR A 35 -7.96 3.97 19.56
N GLU A 36 -8.45 4.23 20.77
CA GLU A 36 -8.38 5.56 21.38
C GLU A 36 -6.92 5.96 21.67
N ASP A 37 -6.08 4.99 22.00
CA ASP A 37 -4.65 5.22 22.23
C ASP A 37 -3.94 5.66 20.95
N VAL A 38 -4.28 5.10 19.77
CA VAL A 38 -3.67 5.54 18.51
C VAL A 38 -4.10 6.95 18.12
N ILE A 39 -5.37 7.32 18.32
CA ILE A 39 -5.86 8.68 18.08
C ILE A 39 -5.11 9.67 18.97
N THR A 40 -4.97 9.33 20.26
CA THR A 40 -4.23 10.13 21.24
C THR A 40 -2.76 10.30 20.86
N GLU A 41 -2.08 9.22 20.46
CA GLU A 41 -0.66 9.28 20.11
C GLU A 41 -0.41 10.06 18.81
N ILE A 42 -1.30 9.97 17.82
CA ILE A 42 -1.23 10.82 16.62
C ILE A 42 -1.37 12.29 17.01
N LYS A 43 -2.39 12.66 17.80
CA LYS A 43 -2.59 14.03 18.30
C LYS A 43 -1.36 14.56 19.02
N ASN A 44 -0.84 13.79 19.99
CA ASN A 44 0.33 14.19 20.76
C ASN A 44 1.57 14.36 19.87
N THR A 45 1.71 13.52 18.86
CA THR A 45 2.81 13.62 17.89
C THR A 45 2.71 14.91 17.08
N VAL A 46 1.51 15.26 16.60
CA VAL A 46 1.28 16.49 15.84
C VAL A 46 1.52 17.73 16.70
N ASN A 47 1.04 17.75 17.94
CA ASN A 47 1.25 18.86 18.87
C ASN A 47 2.75 19.11 19.18
N ASN A 48 3.58 18.06 19.10
CA ASN A 48 5.03 18.20 19.23
C ASN A 48 5.72 18.71 17.95
N PHE A 49 5.07 18.59 16.78
CA PHE A 49 5.61 19.05 15.51
C PHE A 49 5.31 20.53 15.26
N THR A 50 4.10 20.98 15.58
CA THR A 50 3.65 22.32 15.25
C THR A 50 2.53 22.79 16.17
N THR A 51 2.47 24.11 16.35
CA THR A 51 1.33 24.81 16.96
C THR A 51 0.48 25.52 15.90
N GLU A 52 0.88 25.46 14.62
CA GLU A 52 0.14 26.06 13.53
C GLU A 52 -1.03 25.16 13.09
N ASN A 53 -2.07 25.76 12.55
CA ASN A 53 -3.21 25.03 12.02
C ASN A 53 -2.84 24.23 10.79
N LEU A 54 -3.28 22.96 10.76
CA LEU A 54 -3.21 22.11 9.58
C LEU A 54 -4.29 22.53 8.57
N ILE A 55 -3.95 22.47 7.29
CA ILE A 55 -4.93 22.64 6.20
C ILE A 55 -5.76 21.37 6.10
N ALA A 56 -5.10 20.22 5.99
CA ALA A 56 -5.74 18.92 5.91
C ALA A 56 -4.80 17.77 6.30
N ALA A 57 -5.38 16.61 6.57
CA ALA A 57 -4.66 15.37 6.83
C ALA A 57 -5.17 14.21 5.97
N GLY A 58 -4.25 13.40 5.46
CA GLY A 58 -4.54 12.14 4.78
C GLY A 58 -4.02 10.95 5.59
N ILE A 59 -4.90 9.99 5.86
CA ILE A 59 -4.65 8.87 6.76
C ILE A 59 -4.74 7.57 5.98
N GLY A 60 -3.63 6.85 5.89
CA GLY A 60 -3.57 5.49 5.37
C GLY A 60 -3.74 4.47 6.49
N MET A 61 -4.47 3.41 6.22
CA MET A 61 -4.70 2.34 7.18
C MET A 61 -4.85 0.98 6.51
N PRO A 62 -4.53 -0.14 7.19
CA PRO A 62 -4.62 -1.48 6.63
C PRO A 62 -6.07 -2.00 6.67
N ALA A 63 -7.02 -1.17 6.23
CA ALA A 63 -8.43 -1.54 6.19
C ALA A 63 -8.69 -2.48 5.01
N THR A 64 -9.26 -3.64 5.31
CA THR A 64 -9.72 -4.60 4.30
C THR A 64 -11.14 -4.27 3.82
N SER A 65 -11.82 -3.37 4.52
CA SER A 65 -13.10 -2.79 4.13
C SER A 65 -13.23 -1.37 4.70
N LEU A 66 -13.53 -0.40 3.85
CA LEU A 66 -13.60 1.02 4.18
C LEU A 66 -14.89 1.64 3.64
N ASP A 67 -15.68 2.24 4.51
CA ASP A 67 -16.77 3.14 4.14
C ASP A 67 -16.17 4.55 3.89
N ARG A 68 -15.90 4.85 2.63
CA ARG A 68 -15.29 6.11 2.22
C ARG A 68 -16.21 7.31 2.35
N GLU A 69 -17.52 7.09 2.23
CA GLU A 69 -18.51 8.17 2.33
C GLU A 69 -18.55 8.72 3.77
N ASN A 70 -18.52 7.84 4.76
CA ASN A 70 -18.60 8.22 6.17
C ASN A 70 -17.21 8.24 6.86
N GLY A 71 -16.15 7.84 6.19
CA GLY A 71 -14.79 7.79 6.74
C GLY A 71 -14.62 6.77 7.86
N VAL A 72 -15.30 5.60 7.74
CA VAL A 72 -15.33 4.55 8.76
C VAL A 72 -14.52 3.35 8.31
N GLY A 73 -13.50 2.96 9.09
CA GLY A 73 -12.81 1.69 8.92
C GLY A 73 -13.68 0.55 9.42
N LEU A 74 -14.22 -0.28 8.51
CA LEU A 74 -15.13 -1.36 8.85
C LEU A 74 -14.41 -2.59 9.41
N ASN A 75 -13.32 -3.00 8.74
CA ASN A 75 -12.49 -4.14 9.13
C ASN A 75 -11.01 -3.88 8.83
N PHE A 76 -10.14 -4.49 9.64
CA PHE A 76 -8.69 -4.35 9.55
C PHE A 76 -8.01 -5.72 9.57
N GLY A 77 -7.04 -5.94 8.69
CA GLY A 77 -6.37 -7.24 8.59
C GLY A 77 -5.49 -7.58 9.80
N ASN A 78 -4.86 -6.57 10.42
CA ASN A 78 -3.85 -6.77 11.47
C ASN A 78 -4.14 -6.01 12.77
N LEU A 79 -5.24 -5.28 12.85
CA LEU A 79 -5.67 -4.52 14.03
C LEU A 79 -7.03 -5.02 14.51
N PRO A 80 -7.31 -4.99 15.82
CA PRO A 80 -8.56 -5.54 16.38
C PRO A 80 -9.74 -4.56 16.27
N TRP A 81 -9.63 -3.55 15.42
CA TRP A 81 -10.64 -2.49 15.30
C TRP A 81 -11.75 -2.90 14.34
N ILE A 82 -12.98 -2.53 14.69
CA ILE A 82 -14.17 -2.79 13.88
C ILE A 82 -15.07 -1.56 13.94
N ASN A 83 -15.53 -1.09 12.78
CA ASN A 83 -16.46 0.04 12.65
C ASN A 83 -15.98 1.31 13.37
N VAL A 84 -14.71 1.68 13.21
CA VAL A 84 -14.14 2.87 13.83
C VAL A 84 -14.30 4.10 12.96
N PRO A 85 -14.86 5.22 13.49
CA PRO A 85 -15.13 6.43 12.72
C PRO A 85 -13.89 7.34 12.64
N ILE A 86 -12.78 6.80 12.15
CA ILE A 86 -11.44 7.38 12.22
C ILE A 86 -11.32 8.76 11.59
N GLN A 87 -12.07 9.02 10.50
CA GLN A 87 -12.05 10.34 9.85
C GLN A 87 -12.62 11.42 10.76
N SER A 88 -13.77 11.17 11.37
CA SER A 88 -14.43 12.15 12.26
C SER A 88 -13.64 12.36 13.54
N ASP A 89 -13.09 11.29 14.13
CA ASP A 89 -12.34 11.37 15.36
C ASP A 89 -11.03 12.15 15.18
N LEU A 90 -10.25 11.81 14.12
CA LEU A 90 -9.03 12.57 13.82
C LEU A 90 -9.34 14.00 13.37
N SER A 91 -10.44 14.24 12.64
CA SER A 91 -10.83 15.61 12.25
C SER A 91 -11.10 16.47 13.48
N LYS A 92 -11.79 15.92 14.49
CA LYS A 92 -12.06 16.59 15.77
C LYS A 92 -10.78 16.85 16.55
N GLU A 93 -9.90 15.84 16.67
CA GLU A 93 -8.69 15.94 17.50
C GLU A 93 -7.60 16.81 16.87
N LEU A 94 -7.50 16.85 15.53
CA LEU A 94 -6.52 17.64 14.79
C LEU A 94 -7.04 19.04 14.40
N GLY A 95 -8.33 19.28 14.49
CA GLY A 95 -8.96 20.56 14.12
C GLY A 95 -8.85 20.89 12.63
N CYS A 96 -8.73 19.89 11.76
CA CYS A 96 -8.60 20.08 10.31
C CYS A 96 -9.48 19.10 9.51
N LYS A 97 -9.53 19.29 8.18
CA LYS A 97 -10.16 18.32 7.29
C LYS A 97 -9.31 17.04 7.23
N VAL A 98 -9.94 15.90 7.36
CA VAL A 98 -9.28 14.58 7.28
C VAL A 98 -9.90 13.77 6.15
N VAL A 99 -9.08 13.07 5.39
CA VAL A 99 -9.47 12.02 4.46
C VAL A 99 -8.79 10.72 4.85
N VAL A 100 -9.51 9.62 4.72
CA VAL A 100 -9.00 8.29 5.04
C VAL A 100 -9.03 7.39 3.81
N GLU A 101 -8.02 6.54 3.66
CA GLU A 101 -7.93 5.60 2.55
C GLU A 101 -7.14 4.34 2.96
N ASN A 102 -7.26 3.28 2.17
CA ASN A 102 -6.43 2.09 2.32
C ASN A 102 -4.95 2.42 2.06
N ASP A 103 -4.06 1.83 2.87
CA ASP A 103 -2.61 2.09 2.83
C ASP A 103 -1.97 1.78 1.46
N ALA A 104 -2.31 0.63 0.83
CA ALA A 104 -1.79 0.29 -0.49
C ALA A 104 -2.29 1.27 -1.57
N LYS A 105 -3.50 1.82 -1.44
CA LYS A 105 -4.04 2.80 -2.37
C LYS A 105 -3.32 4.15 -2.26
N LEU A 106 -3.04 4.61 -1.05
CA LEU A 106 -2.23 5.82 -0.85
C LEU A 106 -0.80 5.62 -1.34
N ALA A 107 -0.18 4.47 -1.03
CA ALA A 107 1.16 4.18 -1.54
C ALA A 107 1.19 4.19 -3.07
N GLY A 108 0.20 3.56 -3.71
CA GLY A 108 0.06 3.56 -5.17
C GLY A 108 -0.13 4.97 -5.74
N LEU A 109 -0.96 5.81 -5.09
CA LEU A 109 -1.14 7.21 -5.49
C LEU A 109 0.19 7.95 -5.47
N SER A 110 0.92 7.90 -4.36
CA SER A 110 2.23 8.53 -4.21
C SER A 110 3.24 8.07 -5.28
N GLU A 111 3.37 6.77 -5.47
CA GLU A 111 4.29 6.21 -6.46
C GLU A 111 3.91 6.58 -7.89
N SER A 112 2.61 6.69 -8.17
CA SER A 112 2.12 7.12 -9.47
C SER A 112 2.57 8.54 -9.83
N MET A 113 2.79 9.42 -8.84
CA MET A 113 3.27 10.78 -9.07
C MET A 113 4.74 10.83 -9.53
N LEU A 114 5.50 9.74 -9.31
CA LEU A 114 6.95 9.66 -9.60
C LEU A 114 7.25 9.06 -10.98
N VAL A 115 6.29 8.42 -11.63
CA VAL A 115 6.47 7.86 -12.97
C VAL A 115 6.05 8.84 -14.07
N GLY A 116 6.51 8.59 -15.30
CA GLY A 116 6.22 9.42 -16.46
C GLY A 116 4.72 9.64 -16.70
N LYS A 117 4.36 10.81 -17.25
CA LYS A 117 2.95 11.18 -17.50
C LYS A 117 2.27 10.32 -18.58
N GLU A 118 3.05 9.63 -19.40
CA GLU A 118 2.59 8.65 -20.38
C GLU A 118 1.91 7.43 -19.72
N PHE A 119 2.34 7.03 -18.53
CA PHE A 119 1.73 5.95 -17.75
C PHE A 119 0.46 6.45 -17.06
N LYS A 120 -0.69 6.21 -17.66
CA LYS A 120 -1.99 6.65 -17.17
C LYS A 120 -2.61 5.66 -16.19
N LYS A 121 -2.42 4.34 -16.43
CA LYS A 121 -2.87 3.27 -15.56
C LYS A 121 -1.66 2.68 -14.82
N VAL A 122 -1.48 3.03 -13.57
CA VAL A 122 -0.39 2.56 -12.70
C VAL A 122 -0.95 1.52 -11.74
N LEU A 123 -0.47 0.29 -11.83
CA LEU A 123 -0.78 -0.76 -10.87
C LEU A 123 0.34 -0.81 -9.82
N TYR A 124 0.00 -0.49 -8.59
CA TYR A 124 0.90 -0.65 -7.45
C TYR A 124 0.61 -1.95 -6.72
N ILE A 125 1.64 -2.73 -6.40
CA ILE A 125 1.51 -3.99 -5.65
C ILE A 125 2.46 -3.95 -4.45
N ALA A 126 1.91 -3.92 -3.24
CA ALA A 126 2.63 -3.98 -1.98
C ALA A 126 2.79 -5.44 -1.54
N ILE A 127 3.99 -5.99 -1.62
CA ILE A 127 4.30 -7.35 -1.15
C ILE A 127 4.96 -7.24 0.23
N GLY A 128 4.16 -7.49 1.27
CA GLY A 128 4.56 -7.41 2.67
C GLY A 128 4.10 -8.63 3.46
N THR A 129 3.59 -8.44 4.68
CA THR A 129 2.96 -9.52 5.46
C THR A 129 1.83 -10.20 4.68
N GLY A 130 1.01 -9.41 3.98
CA GLY A 130 0.06 -9.81 2.95
C GLY A 130 0.47 -9.26 1.59
N ILE A 131 -0.50 -9.21 0.66
CA ILE A 131 -0.36 -8.56 -0.64
C ILE A 131 -1.50 -7.55 -0.80
N GLY A 132 -1.16 -6.25 -0.78
CA GLY A 132 -2.07 -5.17 -1.14
C GLY A 132 -1.84 -4.72 -2.57
N PHE A 133 -2.85 -4.16 -3.23
CA PHE A 133 -2.64 -3.52 -4.53
C PHE A 133 -3.62 -2.36 -4.75
N ALA A 134 -3.24 -1.48 -5.65
CA ALA A 134 -4.02 -0.33 -6.05
C ALA A 134 -3.89 -0.08 -7.54
N LEU A 135 -4.99 0.26 -8.20
CA LEU A 135 -4.99 0.81 -9.54
C LEU A 135 -5.14 2.33 -9.44
N ILE A 136 -4.23 3.05 -10.07
CA ILE A 136 -4.26 4.51 -10.14
C ILE A 136 -4.45 4.88 -11.60
N VAL A 137 -5.56 5.56 -11.89
CA VAL A 137 -5.91 6.00 -13.24
C VAL A 137 -5.83 7.51 -13.32
N ASN A 138 -4.99 8.03 -14.22
CA ASN A 138 -4.77 9.47 -14.37
C ASN A 138 -4.46 10.18 -13.03
N ARG A 139 -3.62 9.59 -12.19
CA ARG A 139 -3.21 10.10 -10.86
C ARG A 139 -4.38 10.18 -9.86
N THR A 140 -5.40 9.36 -10.06
CA THR A 140 -6.56 9.23 -9.14
C THR A 140 -6.73 7.76 -8.75
N ILE A 141 -7.00 7.52 -7.48
CA ILE A 141 -7.27 6.17 -6.97
C ILE A 141 -8.53 5.62 -7.62
N ASP A 142 -8.44 4.45 -8.24
CA ASP A 142 -9.61 3.71 -8.72
C ASP A 142 -10.21 2.91 -7.55
N THR A 143 -11.38 3.32 -7.09
CA THR A 143 -12.09 2.66 -5.98
C THR A 143 -12.98 1.51 -6.42
N ALA A 144 -13.12 1.24 -7.73
CA ALA A 144 -13.83 0.07 -8.23
C ALA A 144 -13.10 -1.23 -7.88
N ILE A 145 -11.76 -1.17 -7.70
CA ILE A 145 -10.99 -2.28 -7.14
C ILE A 145 -11.13 -2.27 -5.62
N GLY A 146 -11.61 -3.39 -5.06
CA GLY A 146 -11.80 -3.57 -3.63
C GLY A 146 -10.50 -3.53 -2.80
N ASP A 147 -10.63 -3.40 -1.48
CA ASP A 147 -9.52 -3.24 -0.55
C ASP A 147 -8.93 -4.58 -0.05
N GLY A 148 -9.52 -5.70 -0.44
CA GLY A 148 -9.12 -7.03 0.04
C GLY A 148 -7.78 -7.57 -0.49
N GLY A 149 -7.18 -6.90 -1.45
CA GLY A 149 -5.86 -7.26 -1.98
C GLY A 149 -5.74 -8.72 -2.43
N GLY A 150 -4.56 -9.28 -2.25
CA GLY A 150 -4.26 -10.69 -2.59
C GLY A 150 -4.99 -11.72 -1.74
N HIS A 151 -5.64 -11.30 -0.64
CA HIS A 151 -6.51 -12.18 0.15
C HIS A 151 -7.76 -12.59 -0.62
N MET A 152 -8.28 -11.71 -1.48
CA MET A 152 -9.50 -11.97 -2.27
C MET A 152 -9.22 -12.67 -3.61
N ILE A 153 -7.98 -12.79 -4.03
CA ILE A 153 -7.59 -13.52 -5.24
C ILE A 153 -7.35 -14.97 -4.86
N ILE A 154 -8.33 -15.82 -5.18
CA ILE A 154 -8.27 -17.27 -4.88
C ILE A 154 -7.74 -18.00 -6.09
N LEU A 155 -6.59 -18.66 -5.93
CA LEU A 155 -5.89 -19.38 -6.99
C LEU A 155 -5.64 -20.84 -6.58
N GLU A 156 -5.56 -21.71 -7.57
CA GLU A 156 -5.07 -23.06 -7.35
C GLU A 156 -3.55 -23.03 -7.20
N HIS A 157 -3.06 -23.61 -6.09
CA HIS A 157 -1.64 -23.77 -5.82
C HIS A 157 -1.44 -25.07 -5.05
N ASP A 158 -0.58 -25.95 -5.54
CA ASP A 158 -0.29 -27.28 -5.00
C ASP A 158 -1.56 -28.15 -4.81
N GLY A 159 -2.47 -28.10 -5.79
CA GLY A 159 -3.72 -28.88 -5.80
C GLY A 159 -4.80 -28.36 -4.84
N LYS A 160 -4.67 -27.14 -4.32
CA LYS A 160 -5.65 -26.50 -3.40
C LYS A 160 -5.97 -25.09 -3.84
N TYR A 161 -7.25 -24.71 -3.71
CA TYR A 161 -7.65 -23.30 -3.85
C TYR A 161 -7.35 -22.55 -2.57
N GLN A 162 -6.58 -21.46 -2.68
CA GLN A 162 -6.18 -20.65 -1.54
C GLN A 162 -5.92 -19.19 -1.96
N PRO A 163 -5.97 -18.23 -1.01
CA PRO A 163 -5.64 -16.84 -1.30
C PRO A 163 -4.22 -16.72 -1.86
N TRP A 164 -4.04 -15.88 -2.89
CA TRP A 164 -2.74 -15.60 -3.48
C TRP A 164 -1.69 -15.18 -2.44
N GLU A 165 -2.05 -14.31 -1.50
CA GLU A 165 -1.14 -13.91 -0.43
C GLU A 165 -0.72 -15.08 0.49
N GLY A 166 -1.50 -16.15 0.55
CA GLY A 166 -1.20 -17.34 1.35
C GLY A 166 0.05 -18.09 0.92
N PHE A 167 0.45 -17.93 -0.36
CA PHE A 167 1.64 -18.60 -0.90
C PHE A 167 2.65 -17.66 -1.59
N ALA A 168 2.32 -16.37 -1.76
CA ALA A 168 3.16 -15.41 -2.47
C ALA A 168 3.55 -14.17 -1.65
N SER A 169 2.96 -13.95 -0.46
CA SER A 169 3.32 -12.82 0.41
C SER A 169 4.67 -12.98 1.10
N GLY A 170 5.21 -11.91 1.67
CA GLY A 170 6.42 -11.96 2.48
C GLY A 170 6.28 -12.89 3.71
N LYS A 171 5.07 -13.02 4.29
CA LYS A 171 4.79 -14.03 5.32
C LYS A 171 4.87 -15.45 4.76
N ALA A 172 4.34 -15.68 3.57
CA ALA A 172 4.40 -16.96 2.89
C ALA A 172 5.85 -17.35 2.54
N ILE A 173 6.64 -16.39 2.03
CA ILE A 173 8.08 -16.56 1.79
C ILE A 173 8.79 -17.03 3.06
N ARG A 174 8.57 -16.34 4.19
CA ARG A 174 9.17 -16.74 5.45
C ARG A 174 8.74 -18.13 5.92
N ASN A 175 7.49 -18.49 5.72
CA ASN A 175 6.98 -19.81 6.09
C ASN A 175 7.59 -20.92 5.21
N GLN A 176 7.76 -20.67 3.93
CA GLN A 176 8.29 -21.65 2.96
C GLN A 176 9.80 -21.86 3.09
N PHE A 177 10.56 -20.77 3.27
CA PHE A 177 12.04 -20.82 3.22
C PHE A 177 12.68 -20.69 4.61
N GLY A 178 11.91 -20.43 5.69
CA GLY A 178 12.44 -20.19 7.03
C GLY A 178 13.21 -18.87 7.15
N LYS A 179 13.15 -17.98 6.14
CA LYS A 179 13.94 -16.75 6.02
C LYS A 179 13.05 -15.61 5.55
N ASN A 180 13.36 -14.38 5.98
CA ASN A 180 12.76 -13.19 5.37
C ASN A 180 13.35 -12.96 3.98
N ALA A 181 12.67 -12.18 3.14
CA ALA A 181 13.17 -11.82 1.80
C ALA A 181 14.59 -11.23 1.83
N SER A 182 14.92 -10.45 2.87
CA SER A 182 16.26 -9.86 3.09
C SER A 182 17.38 -10.88 3.29
N GLU A 183 17.04 -12.12 3.63
CA GLU A 183 18.00 -13.19 3.97
C GLU A 183 18.13 -14.24 2.85
N ILE A 184 17.30 -14.10 1.78
CA ILE A 184 17.32 -15.02 0.64
C ILE A 184 18.43 -14.62 -0.31
N THR A 185 19.38 -15.52 -0.50
CA THR A 185 20.52 -15.34 -1.42
C THR A 185 20.51 -16.32 -2.59
N ASP A 186 19.73 -17.40 -2.50
CA ASP A 186 19.66 -18.43 -3.53
C ASP A 186 18.78 -17.97 -4.70
N LYS A 187 19.30 -18.05 -5.92
CA LYS A 187 18.58 -17.74 -7.16
C LYS A 187 17.41 -18.70 -7.43
N GLN A 188 17.49 -19.95 -6.95
CA GLN A 188 16.41 -20.91 -7.12
C GLN A 188 15.22 -20.55 -6.23
N ASP A 189 15.47 -20.10 -4.98
CA ASP A 189 14.43 -19.61 -4.09
C ASP A 189 13.70 -18.40 -4.72
N TRP A 190 14.45 -17.44 -5.28
CA TRP A 190 13.88 -16.30 -5.98
C TRP A 190 13.09 -16.70 -7.23
N ALA A 191 13.48 -17.73 -7.95
CA ALA A 191 12.71 -18.25 -9.09
C ALA A 191 11.37 -18.85 -8.65
N ILE A 192 11.33 -19.54 -7.51
CA ILE A 192 10.09 -20.07 -6.93
C ILE A 192 9.18 -18.92 -6.49
N ILE A 193 9.73 -17.93 -5.80
CA ILE A 193 8.98 -16.72 -5.38
C ILE A 193 8.39 -16.02 -6.61
N ALA A 194 9.19 -15.80 -7.65
CA ALA A 194 8.74 -15.18 -8.89
C ALA A 194 7.59 -15.94 -9.56
N LYS A 195 7.67 -17.27 -9.59
CA LYS A 195 6.60 -18.14 -10.12
C LYS A 195 5.30 -17.97 -9.32
N ASN A 196 5.38 -17.95 -7.99
CA ASN A 196 4.22 -17.78 -7.12
C ASN A 196 3.60 -16.38 -7.29
N LEU A 197 4.44 -15.35 -7.42
CA LEU A 197 3.99 -13.99 -7.68
C LEU A 197 3.30 -13.87 -9.04
N ALA A 198 3.86 -14.48 -10.09
CA ALA A 198 3.35 -14.38 -11.46
C ALA A 198 1.88 -14.79 -11.57
N LEU A 199 1.42 -15.77 -10.80
CA LEU A 199 0.03 -16.25 -10.84
C LEU A 199 -0.97 -15.14 -10.56
N GLY A 200 -0.79 -14.38 -9.49
CA GLY A 200 -1.70 -13.27 -9.18
C GLY A 200 -1.47 -12.04 -10.06
N PHE A 201 -0.23 -11.81 -10.52
CA PHE A 201 0.06 -10.72 -11.47
C PHE A 201 -0.74 -10.88 -12.76
N ILE A 202 -0.83 -12.09 -13.30
CA ILE A 202 -1.56 -12.38 -14.55
C ILE A 202 -3.05 -12.04 -14.38
N GLU A 203 -3.66 -12.45 -13.26
CA GLU A 203 -5.05 -12.17 -12.97
C GLU A 203 -5.34 -10.67 -12.91
N ILE A 204 -4.51 -9.93 -12.16
CA ILE A 204 -4.71 -8.48 -12.02
C ILE A 204 -4.44 -7.76 -13.33
N MET A 205 -3.38 -8.12 -14.06
CA MET A 205 -3.06 -7.51 -15.35
C MET A 205 -4.18 -7.72 -16.37
N ALA A 206 -4.77 -8.91 -16.41
CA ALA A 206 -5.86 -9.21 -17.35
C ALA A 206 -7.11 -8.36 -17.09
N MET A 207 -7.37 -7.98 -15.83
CA MET A 207 -8.51 -7.15 -15.45
C MET A 207 -8.24 -5.65 -15.56
N THR A 208 -7.00 -5.21 -15.34
CA THR A 208 -6.68 -3.79 -15.20
C THR A 208 -5.94 -3.20 -16.40
N GLU A 209 -5.27 -4.04 -17.19
CA GLU A 209 -4.43 -3.63 -18.34
C GLU A 209 -3.54 -2.42 -17.99
N PRO A 210 -2.64 -2.52 -17.00
CA PRO A 210 -1.85 -1.38 -16.55
C PRO A 210 -0.77 -1.00 -17.58
N ASP A 211 -0.42 0.29 -17.62
CA ASP A 211 0.69 0.78 -18.43
C ASP A 211 2.05 0.48 -17.77
N ILE A 212 2.07 0.38 -16.43
CA ILE A 212 3.25 0.10 -15.61
C ILE A 212 2.82 -0.59 -14.31
N ILE A 213 3.67 -1.47 -13.79
CA ILE A 213 3.52 -2.07 -12.46
C ILE A 213 4.64 -1.55 -11.56
N ILE A 214 4.28 -1.11 -10.35
CA ILE A 214 5.24 -0.69 -9.32
C ILE A 214 5.14 -1.66 -8.14
N ILE A 215 6.27 -2.24 -7.75
CA ILE A 215 6.33 -3.21 -6.65
C ILE A 215 6.92 -2.53 -5.43
N GLY A 216 6.12 -2.49 -4.35
CA GLY A 216 6.51 -1.97 -3.04
C GLY A 216 6.34 -3.01 -1.94
N GLY A 217 6.21 -2.52 -0.70
CA GLY A 217 6.20 -3.35 0.50
C GLY A 217 7.56 -3.93 0.85
N GLY A 218 7.62 -4.79 1.88
CA GLY A 218 8.89 -5.31 2.40
C GLY A 218 9.67 -6.23 1.47
N VAL A 219 9.04 -6.75 0.40
CA VAL A 219 9.69 -7.56 -0.63
C VAL A 219 10.12 -6.71 -1.84
N GLY A 220 9.50 -5.55 -2.05
CA GLY A 220 9.79 -4.65 -3.16
C GLY A 220 11.26 -4.33 -3.39
N PRO A 221 12.06 -3.96 -2.37
CA PRO A 221 13.49 -3.67 -2.50
C PRO A 221 14.36 -4.81 -3.05
N TYR A 222 13.81 -6.03 -3.07
CA TYR A 222 14.50 -7.21 -3.62
C TYR A 222 14.09 -7.53 -5.06
N LEU A 223 13.32 -6.65 -5.72
CA LEU A 223 12.93 -6.81 -7.13
C LEU A 223 14.09 -7.17 -8.05
N PRO A 224 15.30 -6.59 -7.93
CA PRO A 224 16.44 -6.98 -8.75
C PRO A 224 16.78 -8.47 -8.72
N ASN A 225 16.47 -9.17 -7.63
CA ASN A 225 16.75 -10.59 -7.48
C ASN A 225 15.73 -11.49 -8.20
N PHE A 226 14.51 -11.00 -8.44
CA PHE A 226 13.44 -11.82 -9.01
C PHE A 226 12.78 -11.24 -10.26
N ILE A 227 13.17 -10.04 -10.73
CA ILE A 227 12.56 -9.43 -11.93
C ILE A 227 12.77 -10.28 -13.20
N GLU A 228 13.96 -10.85 -13.41
CA GLU A 228 14.22 -11.70 -14.58
C GLU A 228 13.37 -12.98 -14.56
N PRO A 229 13.36 -13.81 -13.48
CA PRO A 229 12.49 -14.97 -13.42
C PRO A 229 11.00 -14.59 -13.45
N LEU A 230 10.57 -13.47 -12.85
CA LEU A 230 9.19 -12.99 -12.93
C LEU A 230 8.80 -12.68 -14.39
N ASN A 231 9.59 -11.90 -15.10
CA ASN A 231 9.34 -11.59 -16.51
C ASN A 231 9.32 -12.85 -17.37
N LYS A 232 10.17 -13.84 -17.09
CA LYS A 232 10.18 -15.12 -17.78
C LYS A 232 8.88 -15.90 -17.58
N GLU A 233 8.36 -15.92 -16.35
CA GLU A 233 7.08 -16.58 -16.06
C GLU A 233 5.91 -15.84 -16.71
N LEU A 234 5.85 -14.50 -16.59
CA LEU A 234 4.79 -13.70 -17.19
C LEU A 234 4.73 -13.83 -18.72
N LYS A 235 5.88 -13.86 -19.40
CA LYS A 235 5.97 -14.03 -20.86
C LYS A 235 5.33 -15.32 -21.37
N ARG A 236 5.16 -16.34 -20.54
CA ARG A 236 4.48 -17.60 -20.95
C ARG A 236 3.00 -17.39 -21.22
N TYR A 237 2.42 -16.31 -20.69
CA TYR A 237 1.01 -15.96 -20.83
C TYR A 237 0.79 -14.78 -21.79
N GLU A 238 1.89 -14.16 -22.27
CA GLU A 238 1.80 -13.03 -23.19
C GLU A 238 1.13 -13.45 -24.51
N ASN A 239 0.18 -12.64 -24.94
CA ASN A 239 -0.57 -12.84 -26.17
C ASN A 239 -1.07 -11.47 -26.69
N PRO A 240 -1.72 -11.38 -27.84
CA PRO A 240 -2.19 -10.11 -28.39
C PRO A 240 -3.13 -9.30 -27.47
N LEU A 241 -3.81 -9.97 -26.53
CA LEU A 241 -4.74 -9.35 -25.59
C LEU A 241 -4.11 -9.04 -24.22
N LEU A 242 -3.05 -9.76 -23.85
CA LEU A 242 -2.33 -9.58 -22.59
C LEU A 242 -0.88 -9.24 -22.87
N LYS A 243 -0.52 -7.96 -22.72
CA LYS A 243 0.86 -7.48 -22.82
C LYS A 243 1.47 -7.34 -21.44
N ILE A 244 2.75 -7.65 -21.32
CA ILE A 244 3.48 -7.48 -20.06
C ILE A 244 4.00 -6.04 -20.01
N PRO A 245 3.50 -5.20 -19.08
CA PRO A 245 3.98 -3.82 -18.94
C PRO A 245 5.36 -3.79 -18.25
N PRO A 246 6.07 -2.66 -18.30
CA PRO A 246 7.28 -2.48 -17.50
C PRO A 246 6.96 -2.63 -16.01
N ILE A 247 7.89 -3.26 -15.28
CA ILE A 247 7.80 -3.50 -13.84
C ILE A 247 8.96 -2.75 -13.18
N GLN A 248 8.67 -1.94 -12.16
CA GLN A 248 9.64 -1.12 -11.43
C GLN A 248 9.51 -1.30 -9.92
N GLU A 249 10.59 -1.03 -9.21
CA GLU A 249 10.61 -0.92 -7.76
C GLU A 249 9.99 0.42 -7.31
N ALA A 250 9.28 0.41 -6.18
CA ALA A 250 8.77 1.63 -5.54
C ALA A 250 9.93 2.52 -5.08
N GLN A 251 9.80 3.83 -5.29
CA GLN A 251 10.83 4.82 -4.99
C GLN A 251 10.73 5.34 -3.54
N ARG A 252 9.59 5.16 -2.87
CA ARG A 252 9.31 5.61 -1.49
C ARG A 252 8.95 4.44 -0.56
N PRO A 253 9.81 3.44 -0.37
CA PRO A 253 9.43 2.17 0.28
C PRO A 253 8.90 2.32 1.70
N GLU A 254 9.29 3.36 2.43
CA GLU A 254 8.85 3.59 3.82
C GLU A 254 7.86 4.75 3.98
N THR A 255 7.80 5.67 3.02
CA THR A 255 7.04 6.92 3.14
C THR A 255 5.94 7.08 2.11
N ALA A 256 5.74 6.08 1.23
CA ALA A 256 4.75 6.14 0.15
C ALA A 256 3.34 6.47 0.67
N VAL A 257 2.91 5.84 1.76
CA VAL A 257 1.58 6.08 2.36
C VAL A 257 1.45 7.51 2.87
N VAL A 258 2.49 8.02 3.55
CA VAL A 258 2.52 9.40 4.07
C VAL A 258 2.42 10.42 2.94
N TYR A 259 3.20 10.23 1.87
CA TYR A 259 3.12 11.08 0.68
C TYR A 259 1.76 10.94 -0.03
N GLY A 260 1.23 9.72 -0.15
CA GLY A 260 -0.08 9.50 -0.75
C GLY A 260 -1.22 10.15 0.07
N GLY A 261 -1.10 10.14 1.40
CA GLY A 261 -2.00 10.89 2.28
C GLY A 261 -1.93 12.39 2.01
N TYR A 262 -0.74 12.94 1.91
CA TYR A 262 -0.54 14.34 1.51
C TYR A 262 -1.15 14.64 0.14
N ASP A 263 -0.84 13.84 -0.88
CA ASP A 263 -1.32 14.03 -2.25
C ASP A 263 -2.85 14.03 -2.31
N LEU A 264 -3.49 13.07 -1.61
CA LEU A 264 -4.94 12.95 -1.55
C LEU A 264 -5.58 14.12 -0.77
N ALA A 265 -5.03 14.47 0.40
CA ALA A 265 -5.55 15.56 1.22
C ALA A 265 -5.41 16.91 0.49
N LYS A 266 -4.28 17.15 -0.18
CA LYS A 266 -4.06 18.35 -0.98
C LYS A 266 -4.99 18.43 -2.20
N ALA A 267 -5.23 17.33 -2.88
CA ALA A 267 -6.14 17.28 -4.03
C ALA A 267 -7.60 17.60 -3.65
N LEU A 268 -8.01 17.24 -2.41
CA LEU A 268 -9.39 17.43 -1.95
C LEU A 268 -9.63 18.77 -1.22
N TYR A 269 -8.62 19.31 -0.57
CA TYR A 269 -8.79 20.42 0.39
C TYR A 269 -7.76 21.56 0.24
N GLY A 270 -6.81 21.44 -0.71
CA GLY A 270 -5.77 22.43 -0.98
C GLY A 270 -6.12 23.57 -1.92
#